data_ec5fe4f2f6dd257cca55de8cb7d1d4e6
#
_entry.id   ec5fe4f2f6dd257cca55de8cb7d1d4e6
#
_cell.length_a   1.000
_cell.length_b   1.000
_cell.length_c   1.000
_cell.angle_alpha   90.00
_cell.angle_beta   90.00
_cell.angle_gamma   90.00
#
_symmetry.space_group_name_H-M   'P 1'
#
loop_
_entity.id
_entity.type
_entity.pdbx_description
1 polymer ?
#
loop_
_entity_poly.entity_id
_entity_poly.type
_entity_poly.pdbx_seq_one_letter_code
_entity_poly.pdbx_strand_id
1 'polypeptide(L)'
;VVIVGSGAGGGVAAAVLAAAGQRVIIVEKGVYRRHREYNQREMEMINTLYEGKGLLTSVDGGVTVLAGNCLGGGTTVNWAGAFRTPDYVLRECAEEHGNPHFLHPDYQEGFDFVERRNAVTTELLRHNPQNAALYEGAERLGYRVKDIPRNMKARPGLDPEQFWRDQGFSPLGDANGSKQGSVETFLRDALAQGAQIMP
;
A
#
# COMPACT_ATOMS: atom_id res chain seq x y z
N VAL A 1 3.23 -18.41 -16.08
CA VAL A 1 2.97 -18.32 -14.62
C VAL A 1 1.61 -17.70 -14.42
N VAL A 2 0.81 -18.26 -13.49
CA VAL A 2 -0.47 -17.68 -13.05
C VAL A 2 -0.28 -17.17 -11.61
N ILE A 3 -0.68 -15.93 -11.37
CA ILE A 3 -0.63 -15.27 -10.07
C ILE A 3 -2.07 -14.97 -9.63
N VAL A 4 -2.44 -15.40 -8.43
CA VAL A 4 -3.78 -15.16 -7.88
C VAL A 4 -3.71 -13.94 -6.95
N GLY A 5 -4.42 -12.89 -7.33
CA GLY A 5 -4.49 -11.61 -6.63
C GLY A 5 -3.44 -10.60 -7.10
N SER A 6 -3.87 -9.36 -7.25
CA SER A 6 -3.07 -8.21 -7.71
C SER A 6 -2.54 -7.32 -6.59
N GLY A 7 -2.68 -7.74 -5.34
CA GLY A 7 -2.23 -7.00 -4.16
C GLY A 7 -0.71 -6.82 -4.10
N ALA A 8 -0.19 -6.44 -2.94
CA ALA A 8 1.22 -6.12 -2.74
C ALA A 8 2.15 -7.25 -3.23
N GLY A 9 1.95 -8.48 -2.75
CA GLY A 9 2.79 -9.63 -3.13
C GLY A 9 2.62 -10.03 -4.59
N GLY A 10 1.37 -10.13 -5.06
CA GLY A 10 1.08 -10.52 -6.45
C GLY A 10 1.62 -9.52 -7.47
N GLY A 11 1.51 -8.23 -7.18
CA GLY A 11 2.06 -7.17 -8.04
C GLY A 11 3.58 -7.26 -8.17
N VAL A 12 4.30 -7.40 -7.04
CA VAL A 12 5.77 -7.53 -7.05
C VAL A 12 6.19 -8.80 -7.79
N ALA A 13 5.58 -9.94 -7.47
CA ALA A 13 5.88 -11.21 -8.15
C ALA A 13 5.65 -11.11 -9.67
N ALA A 14 4.54 -10.48 -10.08
CA ALA A 14 4.24 -10.28 -11.50
C ALA A 14 5.31 -9.44 -12.21
N ALA A 15 5.73 -8.32 -11.60
CA ALA A 15 6.75 -7.44 -12.16
C ALA A 15 8.09 -8.16 -12.32
N VAL A 16 8.54 -8.85 -11.28
CA VAL A 16 9.83 -9.55 -11.27
C VAL A 16 9.83 -10.70 -12.29
N LEU A 17 8.78 -11.51 -12.31
CA LEU A 17 8.70 -12.64 -13.22
C LEU A 17 8.53 -12.20 -14.69
N ALA A 18 7.75 -11.16 -14.96
CA ALA A 18 7.61 -10.63 -16.30
C ALA A 18 8.94 -10.02 -16.80
N ALA A 19 9.65 -9.27 -15.96
CA ALA A 19 10.98 -8.75 -16.27
C ALA A 19 12.01 -9.85 -16.52
N ALA A 20 11.85 -11.02 -15.90
CA ALA A 20 12.65 -12.22 -16.18
C ALA A 20 12.19 -13.00 -17.45
N GLY A 21 11.33 -12.43 -18.29
CA GLY A 21 10.87 -13.02 -19.54
C GLY A 21 9.79 -14.09 -19.39
N GLN A 22 9.18 -14.25 -18.24
CA GLN A 22 8.10 -15.20 -18.03
C GLN A 22 6.77 -14.65 -18.57
N ARG A 23 5.96 -15.53 -19.18
CA ARG A 23 4.58 -15.19 -19.49
C ARG A 23 3.75 -15.21 -18.21
N VAL A 24 3.25 -14.05 -17.80
CA VAL A 24 2.53 -13.86 -16.54
C VAL A 24 1.07 -13.51 -16.80
N ILE A 25 0.17 -14.20 -16.11
CA ILE A 25 -1.25 -13.88 -16.03
C ILE A 25 -1.58 -13.65 -14.57
N ILE A 26 -2.20 -12.52 -14.26
CA ILE A 26 -2.68 -12.16 -12.92
C ILE A 26 -4.19 -12.31 -12.93
N VAL A 27 -4.74 -13.13 -12.03
CA VAL A 27 -6.19 -13.29 -11.86
C VAL A 27 -6.61 -12.46 -10.65
N GLU A 28 -7.52 -11.51 -10.86
CA GLU A 28 -7.99 -10.60 -9.82
C GLU A 28 -9.52 -10.59 -9.75
N LYS A 29 -10.10 -10.94 -8.61
CA LYS A 29 -11.56 -10.96 -8.42
C LYS A 29 -12.18 -9.58 -8.22
N GLY A 30 -11.38 -8.63 -7.78
CA GLY A 30 -11.84 -7.30 -7.39
C GLY A 30 -11.99 -6.35 -8.58
N VAL A 31 -12.75 -5.29 -8.38
CA VAL A 31 -13.03 -4.33 -9.43
C VAL A 31 -11.81 -3.45 -9.76
N TYR A 32 -11.69 -3.06 -11.03
CA TYR A 32 -10.79 -1.99 -11.43
C TYR A 32 -11.54 -0.65 -11.44
N ARG A 33 -10.95 0.35 -10.81
CA ARG A 33 -11.42 1.74 -10.86
C ARG A 33 -10.33 2.66 -11.39
N ARG A 34 -10.69 3.56 -12.28
CA ARG A 34 -9.80 4.64 -12.71
C ARG A 34 -9.77 5.73 -11.64
N HIS A 35 -8.72 6.53 -11.58
CA HIS A 35 -8.60 7.60 -10.57
C HIS A 35 -9.83 8.49 -10.46
N ARG A 36 -10.41 8.93 -11.58
CA ARG A 36 -11.62 9.78 -11.62
C ARG A 36 -12.89 9.11 -11.06
N GLU A 37 -12.87 7.82 -10.84
CA GLU A 37 -14.01 7.06 -10.32
C GLU A 37 -13.95 6.89 -8.78
N TYR A 38 -12.84 7.32 -8.16
CA TYR A 38 -12.75 7.45 -6.72
C TYR A 38 -13.35 8.79 -6.31
N ASN A 39 -14.52 8.75 -5.66
CA ASN A 39 -15.34 9.94 -5.43
C ASN A 39 -15.38 10.42 -3.97
N GLN A 40 -14.56 9.81 -3.10
CA GLN A 40 -14.43 10.13 -1.68
C GLN A 40 -15.73 10.00 -0.86
N ARG A 41 -16.77 9.37 -1.43
CA ARG A 41 -17.98 9.05 -0.70
C ARG A 41 -17.77 7.75 0.06
N GLU A 42 -17.63 7.86 1.36
CA GLU A 42 -17.17 6.77 2.22
C GLU A 42 -17.97 5.48 2.02
N MET A 43 -19.28 5.51 2.20
CA MET A 43 -20.13 4.33 2.08
C MET A 43 -20.11 3.72 0.68
N GLU A 44 -20.04 4.53 -0.36
CA GLU A 44 -19.96 4.04 -1.74
C GLU A 44 -18.62 3.35 -2.01
N MET A 45 -17.52 3.97 -1.60
CA MET A 45 -16.19 3.41 -1.82
C MET A 45 -15.92 2.19 -0.95
N ILE A 46 -16.35 2.18 0.30
CA ILE A 46 -16.22 0.99 1.17
C ILE A 46 -17.02 -0.18 0.58
N ASN A 47 -18.26 0.04 0.18
CA ASN A 47 -19.10 -1.01 -0.42
C ASN A 47 -18.52 -1.57 -1.72
N THR A 48 -17.72 -0.78 -2.44
CA THR A 48 -17.16 -1.16 -3.75
C THR A 48 -15.77 -1.77 -3.64
N LEU A 49 -14.93 -1.23 -2.77
CA LEU A 49 -13.49 -1.52 -2.75
C LEU A 49 -13.08 -2.54 -1.69
N TYR A 50 -13.94 -2.78 -0.69
CA TYR A 50 -13.58 -3.64 0.43
C TYR A 50 -14.28 -5.00 0.38
N GLU A 51 -13.55 -6.04 0.77
CA GLU A 51 -14.11 -7.37 0.98
C GLU A 51 -15.21 -7.32 2.05
N GLY A 52 -16.33 -8.03 1.82
CA GLY A 52 -17.45 -8.01 2.74
C GLY A 52 -17.98 -6.61 3.05
N LYS A 53 -17.75 -5.61 2.16
CA LYS A 53 -18.14 -4.21 2.36
C LYS A 53 -17.55 -3.61 3.65
N GLY A 54 -16.32 -4.02 4.01
CA GLY A 54 -15.65 -3.58 5.23
C GLY A 54 -16.16 -4.20 6.53
N LEU A 55 -17.03 -5.20 6.44
CA LEU A 55 -17.62 -5.88 7.60
C LEU A 55 -17.03 -7.27 7.88
N LEU A 56 -15.86 -7.55 7.31
CA LEU A 56 -15.19 -8.82 7.55
C LEU A 56 -14.60 -8.84 8.96
N THR A 57 -14.98 -9.82 9.77
CA THR A 57 -14.49 -9.97 11.15
C THR A 57 -13.95 -11.37 11.40
N SER A 58 -13.12 -11.51 12.44
CA SER A 58 -12.77 -12.82 12.99
C SER A 58 -14.00 -13.56 13.53
N VAL A 59 -13.89 -14.88 13.69
CA VAL A 59 -15.02 -15.73 14.14
C VAL A 59 -15.58 -15.29 15.50
N ASP A 60 -14.70 -14.82 16.37
CA ASP A 60 -15.06 -14.31 17.71
C ASP A 60 -15.51 -12.84 17.72
N GLY A 61 -15.48 -12.17 16.55
CA GLY A 61 -15.81 -10.74 16.42
C GLY A 61 -14.78 -9.78 17.03
N GLY A 62 -13.67 -10.30 17.55
CA GLY A 62 -12.65 -9.50 18.23
C GLY A 62 -11.79 -8.63 17.31
N VAL A 63 -11.70 -9.01 16.04
CA VAL A 63 -10.86 -8.31 15.04
C VAL A 63 -11.66 -8.00 13.80
N THR A 64 -11.65 -6.74 13.37
CA THR A 64 -12.18 -6.34 12.06
C THR A 64 -11.05 -6.36 11.04
N VAL A 65 -11.25 -7.03 9.91
CA VAL A 65 -10.28 -7.13 8.82
C VAL A 65 -10.71 -6.24 7.65
N LEU A 66 -9.93 -5.21 7.38
CA LEU A 66 -10.14 -4.33 6.23
C LEU A 66 -9.28 -4.82 5.05
N ALA A 67 -9.85 -5.67 4.21
CA ALA A 67 -9.19 -6.22 3.02
C ALA A 67 -9.72 -5.54 1.76
N GLY A 68 -8.82 -5.22 0.82
CA GLY A 68 -9.22 -4.67 -0.48
C GLY A 68 -9.79 -5.76 -1.39
N ASN A 69 -10.95 -5.48 -2.00
CA ASN A 69 -11.56 -6.28 -3.06
C ASN A 69 -11.60 -5.46 -4.36
N CYS A 70 -10.43 -5.08 -4.82
CA CYS A 70 -10.21 -4.25 -6.00
C CYS A 70 -8.82 -4.50 -6.57
N LEU A 71 -8.60 -4.07 -7.81
CA LEU A 71 -7.26 -4.14 -8.40
C LEU A 71 -6.24 -3.41 -7.50
N GLY A 72 -5.12 -4.08 -7.22
CA GLY A 72 -4.12 -3.63 -6.26
C GLY A 72 -4.38 -4.04 -4.81
N GLY A 73 -5.55 -4.64 -4.53
CA GLY A 73 -5.91 -5.17 -3.22
C GLY A 73 -5.75 -4.15 -2.09
N GLY A 74 -5.16 -4.57 -0.98
CA GLY A 74 -4.90 -3.70 0.18
C GLY A 74 -4.08 -2.45 -0.12
N THR A 75 -3.22 -2.47 -1.16
CA THR A 75 -2.43 -1.29 -1.53
C THR A 75 -3.27 -0.16 -2.14
N THR A 76 -4.47 -0.46 -2.60
CA THR A 76 -5.43 0.53 -3.11
C THR A 76 -6.21 1.20 -1.98
N VAL A 77 -6.46 0.50 -0.88
CA VAL A 77 -7.32 0.96 0.22
C VAL A 77 -6.58 1.24 1.53
N ASN A 78 -5.26 1.13 1.56
CA ASN A 78 -4.46 1.45 2.75
C ASN A 78 -4.25 2.96 2.93
N TRP A 79 -3.73 3.35 4.09
CA TRP A 79 -3.38 4.72 4.46
C TRP A 79 -2.02 5.20 3.93
N ALA A 80 -1.42 4.45 3.04
CA ALA A 80 -0.11 4.72 2.47
C ALA A 80 1.06 4.75 3.48
N GLY A 81 0.86 4.34 4.72
CA GLY A 81 1.97 4.16 5.68
C GLY A 81 2.87 3.01 5.22
N ALA A 82 4.18 3.23 5.21
CA ALA A 82 5.16 2.29 4.70
C ALA A 82 6.29 2.11 5.72
N PHE A 83 6.15 1.12 6.59
CA PHE A 83 7.11 0.79 7.63
C PHE A 83 7.87 -0.48 7.28
N ARG A 84 9.16 -0.52 7.59
CA ARG A 84 9.90 -1.78 7.67
C ARG A 84 9.51 -2.54 8.94
N THR A 85 9.50 -3.85 8.83
CA THR A 85 9.37 -4.71 10.02
C THR A 85 10.54 -4.46 10.95
N PRO A 86 10.31 -4.17 12.24
CA PRO A 86 11.39 -3.97 13.20
C PRO A 86 12.27 -5.23 13.36
N ASP A 87 13.57 -5.05 13.62
CA ASP A 87 14.54 -6.14 13.73
C ASP A 87 14.16 -7.20 14.79
N TYR A 88 13.53 -6.77 15.89
CA TYR A 88 13.11 -7.72 16.92
C TYR A 88 12.00 -8.66 16.42
N VAL A 89 11.08 -8.16 15.57
CA VAL A 89 10.03 -8.97 14.95
C VAL A 89 10.63 -9.93 13.91
N LEU A 90 11.61 -9.46 13.12
CA LEU A 90 12.31 -10.32 12.17
C LEU A 90 13.04 -11.47 12.87
N ARG A 91 13.66 -11.20 14.03
CA ARG A 91 14.27 -12.24 14.87
C ARG A 91 13.24 -13.24 15.40
N GLU A 92 12.14 -12.74 15.95
CA GLU A 92 11.03 -13.60 16.41
C GLU A 92 10.53 -14.50 15.27
N CYS A 93 10.29 -13.96 14.08
CA CYS A 93 9.87 -14.74 12.92
C CYS A 93 10.91 -15.82 12.53
N ALA A 94 12.20 -15.49 12.62
CA ALA A 94 13.26 -16.42 12.27
C ALA A 94 13.45 -17.53 13.32
N GLU A 95 13.47 -17.18 14.59
CA GLU A 95 13.86 -18.05 15.69
C GLU A 95 12.66 -18.85 16.24
N GLU A 96 11.50 -18.19 16.43
CA GLU A 96 10.33 -18.83 17.03
C GLU A 96 9.38 -19.46 15.99
N HIS A 97 9.32 -18.85 14.78
CA HIS A 97 8.45 -19.34 13.70
C HIS A 97 9.21 -20.06 12.58
N GLY A 98 10.50 -20.34 12.78
CA GLY A 98 11.30 -21.22 11.94
C GLY A 98 11.56 -20.71 10.52
N ASN A 99 11.60 -19.39 10.32
CA ASN A 99 11.87 -18.80 9.01
C ASN A 99 13.15 -17.96 9.02
N PRO A 100 14.35 -18.56 8.93
CA PRO A 100 15.63 -17.87 9.01
C PRO A 100 15.86 -16.87 7.86
N HIS A 101 15.09 -16.98 6.77
CA HIS A 101 15.21 -16.07 5.63
C HIS A 101 14.93 -14.61 6.00
N PHE A 102 14.11 -14.33 7.02
CA PHE A 102 13.86 -12.97 7.50
C PHE A 102 15.13 -12.24 7.98
N LEU A 103 16.17 -12.98 8.38
CA LEU A 103 17.47 -12.42 8.79
C LEU A 103 18.49 -12.40 7.65
N HIS A 104 18.15 -12.92 6.47
CA HIS A 104 19.06 -12.94 5.33
C HIS A 104 19.20 -11.53 4.73
N PRO A 105 20.40 -11.14 4.25
CA PRO A 105 20.62 -9.85 3.59
C PRO A 105 19.67 -9.57 2.43
N ASP A 106 19.32 -10.59 1.64
CA ASP A 106 18.36 -10.46 0.50
C ASP A 106 17.00 -9.93 0.94
N TYR A 107 16.60 -10.20 2.19
CA TYR A 107 15.34 -9.68 2.70
C TYR A 107 15.41 -8.16 2.91
N GLN A 108 16.55 -7.64 3.35
CA GLN A 108 16.78 -6.20 3.47
C GLN A 108 16.87 -5.52 2.09
N GLU A 109 17.53 -6.17 1.13
CA GLU A 109 17.55 -5.70 -0.27
C GLU A 109 16.15 -5.65 -0.87
N GLY A 110 15.27 -6.58 -0.48
CA GLY A 110 13.86 -6.58 -0.83
C GLY A 110 13.12 -5.34 -0.32
N PHE A 111 13.35 -4.92 0.93
CA PHE A 111 12.82 -3.66 1.45
C PHE A 111 13.31 -2.47 0.63
N ASP A 112 14.62 -2.39 0.36
CA ASP A 112 15.22 -1.30 -0.40
C ASP A 112 14.63 -1.21 -1.82
N PHE A 113 14.43 -2.35 -2.47
CA PHE A 113 13.82 -2.43 -3.79
C PHE A 113 12.39 -1.90 -3.79
N VAL A 114 11.56 -2.37 -2.86
CA VAL A 114 10.15 -1.98 -2.77
C VAL A 114 10.00 -0.52 -2.38
N GLU A 115 10.77 -0.03 -1.41
CA GLU A 115 10.72 1.38 -0.98
C GLU A 115 11.11 2.33 -2.11
N ARG A 116 12.18 2.04 -2.83
CA ARG A 116 12.57 2.83 -4.00
C ARG A 116 11.48 2.86 -5.06
N ARG A 117 10.92 1.69 -5.41
CA ARG A 117 9.90 1.61 -6.46
C ARG A 117 8.60 2.30 -6.06
N ASN A 118 8.24 2.23 -4.80
CA ASN A 118 7.04 2.85 -4.24
C ASN A 118 7.26 4.31 -3.81
N ALA A 119 8.44 4.90 -4.08
CA ALA A 119 8.77 6.27 -3.71
C ALA A 119 8.45 6.57 -2.23
N VAL A 120 8.84 5.67 -1.32
CA VAL A 120 8.61 5.86 0.12
C VAL A 120 9.42 7.05 0.61
N THR A 121 8.76 8.01 1.25
CA THR A 121 9.38 9.26 1.71
C THR A 121 8.65 9.86 2.91
N THR A 122 9.35 10.68 3.68
CA THR A 122 8.78 11.59 4.69
C THR A 122 8.72 13.05 4.20
N GLU A 123 9.25 13.36 3.03
CA GLU A 123 9.39 14.73 2.53
C GLU A 123 8.07 15.38 2.10
N LEU A 124 7.06 14.56 1.77
CA LEU A 124 5.74 15.03 1.33
C LEU A 124 4.73 15.10 2.49
N LEU A 125 5.19 15.37 3.70
CA LEU A 125 4.34 15.42 4.87
C LEU A 125 3.96 16.87 5.22
N ARG A 126 2.67 17.03 5.53
CA ARG A 126 2.12 18.23 6.13
C ARG A 126 1.15 17.79 7.21
N HIS A 127 1.41 18.18 8.43
CA HIS A 127 0.51 17.86 9.53
C HIS A 127 -0.77 18.69 9.42
N ASN A 128 -1.91 18.03 9.60
CA ASN A 128 -3.14 18.74 9.89
C ASN A 128 -3.06 19.32 11.33
N PRO A 129 -3.94 20.25 11.72
CA PRO A 129 -3.87 20.88 13.04
C PRO A 129 -3.85 19.92 14.22
N GLN A 130 -4.56 18.80 14.14
CA GLN A 130 -4.60 17.78 15.19
C GLN A 130 -3.25 17.05 15.30
N ASN A 131 -2.68 16.63 14.17
CA ASN A 131 -1.38 15.96 14.16
C ASN A 131 -0.26 16.92 14.57
N ALA A 132 -0.32 18.19 14.17
CA ALA A 132 0.65 19.21 14.61
C ALA A 132 0.61 19.40 16.13
N ALA A 133 -0.58 19.53 16.71
CA ALA A 133 -0.74 19.66 18.14
C ALA A 133 -0.24 18.41 18.91
N LEU A 134 -0.49 17.21 18.39
CA LEU A 134 0.02 15.97 18.96
C LEU A 134 1.54 15.91 18.89
N TYR A 135 2.12 16.27 17.74
CA TYR A 135 3.56 16.28 17.50
C TYR A 135 4.26 17.22 18.50
N GLU A 136 3.83 18.49 18.54
CA GLU A 136 4.38 19.50 19.45
C GLU A 136 4.19 19.11 20.93
N GLY A 137 3.02 18.60 21.29
CA GLY A 137 2.74 18.18 22.67
C GLY A 137 3.63 17.03 23.11
N ALA A 138 3.85 16.06 22.26
CA ALA A 138 4.73 14.92 22.54
C ALA A 138 6.20 15.35 22.66
N GLU A 139 6.68 16.24 21.79
CA GLU A 139 8.04 16.81 21.90
C GLU A 139 8.24 17.57 23.22
N ARG A 140 7.27 18.39 23.61
CA ARG A 140 7.33 19.13 24.91
C ARG A 140 7.39 18.21 26.13
N LEU A 141 6.80 17.00 26.00
CA LEU A 141 6.86 15.96 27.03
C LEU A 141 8.10 15.08 26.95
N GLY A 142 9.02 15.34 26.02
CA GLY A 142 10.26 14.61 25.86
C GLY A 142 10.11 13.25 25.14
N TYR A 143 8.98 12.99 24.49
CA TYR A 143 8.81 11.79 23.66
C TYR A 143 9.54 11.93 22.33
N ARG A 144 10.05 10.81 21.80
CA ARG A 144 10.57 10.77 20.44
C ARG A 144 9.40 10.71 19.46
N VAL A 145 9.29 11.73 18.65
CA VAL A 145 8.28 11.81 17.58
C VAL A 145 8.94 11.56 16.23
N LYS A 146 8.25 10.87 15.35
CA LYS A 146 8.69 10.62 13.99
C LYS A 146 7.52 10.73 13.03
N ASP A 147 7.81 11.28 11.87
CA ASP A 147 6.90 11.23 10.75
C ASP A 147 6.76 9.81 10.19
N ILE A 148 5.55 9.48 9.77
CA ILE A 148 5.27 8.19 9.15
C ILE A 148 5.77 8.22 7.69
N PRO A 149 6.72 7.34 7.30
CA PRO A 149 7.08 7.20 5.89
C PRO A 149 5.85 6.78 5.08
N ARG A 150 5.66 7.39 3.92
CA ARG A 150 4.50 7.14 3.07
C ARG A 150 4.92 6.87 1.62
N ASN A 151 4.25 5.91 0.98
CA ASN A 151 4.43 5.62 -0.43
C ASN A 151 3.59 6.58 -1.29
N MET A 152 3.94 7.85 -1.26
CA MET A 152 3.23 8.92 -1.97
C MET A 152 4.19 9.67 -2.91
N LYS A 153 3.67 10.08 -4.06
CA LYS A 153 4.41 10.87 -5.04
C LYS A 153 3.52 11.99 -5.58
N ALA A 154 3.93 13.23 -5.42
CA ALA A 154 3.23 14.35 -6.06
C ALA A 154 3.26 14.21 -7.59
N ARG A 155 2.12 14.38 -8.23
CA ARG A 155 2.03 14.39 -9.69
C ARG A 155 2.29 15.78 -10.25
N PRO A 156 3.01 15.90 -11.38
CA PRO A 156 3.16 17.18 -12.06
C PRO A 156 1.79 17.77 -12.42
N GLY A 157 1.62 19.06 -12.11
CA GLY A 157 0.38 19.79 -12.41
C GLY A 157 -0.77 19.56 -11.42
N LEU A 158 -0.60 18.75 -10.40
CA LEU A 158 -1.57 18.63 -9.32
C LEU A 158 -1.44 19.85 -8.40
N ASP A 159 -2.58 20.47 -8.09
CA ASP A 159 -2.64 21.52 -7.07
C ASP A 159 -2.17 20.99 -5.71
N PRO A 160 -1.17 21.62 -5.06
CA PRO A 160 -0.68 21.18 -3.77
C PRO A 160 -1.75 21.08 -2.69
N GLU A 161 -2.69 22.01 -2.61
CA GLU A 161 -3.77 21.99 -1.62
C GLU A 161 -4.76 20.85 -1.90
N GLN A 162 -5.03 20.55 -3.17
CA GLN A 162 -5.82 19.39 -3.55
C GLN A 162 -5.11 18.08 -3.17
N PHE A 163 -3.80 17.99 -3.43
CA PHE A 163 -2.99 16.84 -3.03
C PHE A 163 -3.10 16.56 -1.53
N TRP A 164 -2.97 17.62 -0.69
CA TRP A 164 -3.04 17.47 0.76
C TRP A 164 -4.43 17.07 1.25
N ARG A 165 -5.49 17.65 0.71
CA ARG A 165 -6.86 17.28 1.07
C ARG A 165 -7.15 15.81 0.79
N ASP A 166 -6.75 15.35 -0.38
CA ASP A 166 -7.11 14.02 -0.86
C ASP A 166 -6.36 12.90 -0.14
N GLN A 167 -5.21 13.21 0.47
CA GLN A 167 -4.48 12.23 1.28
C GLN A 167 -5.28 11.67 2.46
N GLY A 168 -6.18 12.45 3.04
CA GLY A 168 -7.09 12.01 4.09
C GLY A 168 -8.08 10.93 3.63
N PHE A 169 -8.32 10.82 2.33
CA PHE A 169 -9.23 9.87 1.73
C PHE A 169 -8.54 8.64 1.10
N SER A 170 -7.24 8.47 1.36
CA SER A 170 -6.45 7.36 0.80
C SER A 170 -7.09 5.97 0.95
N PRO A 171 -7.81 5.63 2.05
CA PRO A 171 -8.51 4.35 2.18
C PRO A 171 -9.71 4.19 1.25
N LEU A 172 -10.21 5.25 0.66
CA LEU A 172 -11.32 5.24 -0.29
C LEU A 172 -10.85 5.21 -1.76
N GLY A 173 -9.59 4.83 -1.96
CA GLY A 173 -8.92 4.91 -3.26
C GLY A 173 -8.19 6.26 -3.44
N ASP A 174 -7.44 6.38 -4.51
CA ASP A 174 -6.62 7.56 -4.77
C ASP A 174 -7.06 8.26 -6.06
N ALA A 175 -7.87 9.30 -5.90
CA ALA A 175 -8.38 10.09 -7.02
C ALA A 175 -7.28 10.79 -7.84
N ASN A 176 -6.14 11.07 -7.22
CA ASN A 176 -5.02 11.79 -7.84
C ASN A 176 -3.97 10.86 -8.47
N GLY A 177 -3.98 9.57 -8.14
CA GLY A 177 -2.93 8.63 -8.53
C GLY A 177 -1.56 8.95 -7.89
N SER A 178 -1.58 9.58 -6.74
CA SER A 178 -0.38 9.95 -5.99
C SER A 178 0.14 8.81 -5.11
N LYS A 179 -0.76 7.94 -4.64
CA LYS A 179 -0.41 6.77 -3.84
C LYS A 179 0.26 5.71 -4.70
N GLN A 180 1.51 5.40 -4.38
CA GLN A 180 2.35 4.46 -5.11
C GLN A 180 2.08 3.01 -4.62
N GLY A 181 0.83 2.57 -4.76
CA GLY A 181 0.42 1.18 -4.55
C GLY A 181 0.73 0.29 -5.76
N SER A 182 0.35 -0.97 -5.68
CA SER A 182 0.63 -1.97 -6.72
C SER A 182 0.16 -1.53 -8.12
N VAL A 183 -0.99 -0.86 -8.21
CA VAL A 183 -1.56 -0.37 -9.48
C VAL A 183 -0.66 0.66 -10.15
N GLU A 184 -0.07 1.59 -9.38
CA GLU A 184 0.77 2.67 -9.92
C GLU A 184 2.23 2.26 -10.12
N THR A 185 2.62 1.11 -9.61
CA THR A 185 4.00 0.64 -9.59
C THR A 185 4.16 -0.71 -10.27
N PHE A 186 4.16 -1.77 -9.52
CA PHE A 186 4.53 -3.12 -9.98
C PHE A 186 3.59 -3.71 -11.03
N LEU A 187 2.28 -3.45 -10.95
CA LEU A 187 1.36 -3.90 -11.99
C LEU A 187 1.61 -3.18 -13.32
N ARG A 188 1.95 -1.89 -13.28
CA ARG A 188 2.37 -1.17 -14.51
C ARG A 188 3.65 -1.75 -15.09
N ASP A 189 4.63 -2.06 -14.23
CA ASP A 189 5.88 -2.65 -14.67
C ASP A 189 5.64 -4.02 -15.31
N ALA A 190 4.81 -4.86 -14.69
CA ALA A 190 4.44 -6.15 -15.23
C ALA A 190 3.73 -6.05 -16.60
N LEU A 191 2.74 -5.15 -16.69
CA LEU A 191 2.01 -4.90 -17.94
C LEU A 191 2.93 -4.40 -19.06
N ALA A 192 3.88 -3.52 -18.74
CA ALA A 192 4.88 -3.03 -19.69
C ALA A 192 5.78 -4.16 -20.24
N GLN A 193 5.93 -5.25 -19.51
CA GLN A 193 6.66 -6.46 -19.91
C GLN A 193 5.73 -7.54 -20.50
N GLY A 194 4.49 -7.20 -20.83
CA GLY A 194 3.55 -8.10 -21.49
C GLY A 194 2.75 -9.03 -20.57
N ALA A 195 2.76 -8.82 -19.26
CA ALA A 195 1.84 -9.52 -18.38
C ALA A 195 0.38 -9.14 -18.67
N GLN A 196 -0.54 -10.02 -18.34
CA GLN A 196 -1.98 -9.81 -18.52
C GLN A 196 -2.70 -9.87 -17.20
N ILE A 197 -3.71 -9.02 -17.03
CA ILE A 197 -4.62 -9.05 -15.86
C ILE A 197 -5.98 -9.54 -16.35
N MET A 198 -6.49 -10.58 -15.70
CA MET A 198 -7.80 -11.16 -15.95
C MET A 198 -8.69 -10.96 -14.73
N PRO A 199 -9.89 -10.37 -14.90
CA PRO A 199 -10.86 -10.22 -13.83
C PRO A 199 -11.51 -11.55 -13.46
#